data_a31402ce8f6269081e1be30becb03a75
#
_entry.id   a31402ce8f6269081e1be30becb03a75
#
_cell.length_a   1.000
_cell.length_b   1.000
_cell.length_c   1.000
_cell.angle_alpha   90.00
_cell.angle_beta   90.00
_cell.angle_gamma   90.00
#
_symmetry.space_group_name_H-M   'P 1'
#
loop_
_entity.id
_entity.type
_entity.pdbx_description
1 polymer ?
#
loop_
_entity_poly.entity_id
_entity_poly.type
_entity_poly.pdbx_seq_one_letter_code
_entity_poly.pdbx_strand_id
1 'polypeptide(L)'
;MAITGSCLCGGVRFEIERANGPSEICHCVRCQKKSGASALEMIAVETKHYHLLAGEQLIQSYEAPILNNPPAYTAYFCGRCGTE
;
A
#
# COMPACT_ATOMS: atom_id res chain seq x y z
N MET A 1 -4.45 19.67 -0.89
CA MET A 1 -3.30 19.58 0.00
C MET A 1 -2.56 18.27 -0.30
N ALA A 2 -1.27 18.36 -0.56
CA ALA A 2 -0.47 17.18 -0.86
C ALA A 2 -0.09 16.44 0.43
N ILE A 3 -0.07 15.12 0.34
CA ILE A 3 0.36 14.25 1.43
C ILE A 3 1.63 13.55 0.96
N THR A 4 2.68 13.61 1.76
CA THR A 4 3.92 12.90 1.43
C THR A 4 4.11 11.74 2.39
N GLY A 5 4.72 10.68 1.90
CA GLY A 5 5.01 9.52 2.72
C GLY A 5 6.26 8.80 2.25
N SER A 6 6.67 7.83 3.04
CA SER A 6 7.83 7.01 2.71
C SER A 6 7.71 5.65 3.39
N CYS A 7 8.54 4.70 2.94
CA CYS A 7 8.72 3.46 3.69
C CYS A 7 9.59 3.72 4.93
N LEU A 8 9.71 2.73 5.79
CA LEU A 8 10.43 2.88 7.05
C LEU A 8 11.90 3.25 6.84
N CYS A 9 12.56 2.68 5.83
CA CYS A 9 13.97 2.99 5.57
C CYS A 9 14.17 4.31 4.81
N GLY A 10 13.07 4.93 4.34
CA GLY A 10 13.14 6.19 3.61
C GLY A 10 13.56 6.07 2.15
N GLY A 11 13.83 4.86 1.66
CA GLY A 11 14.28 4.68 0.28
C GLY A 11 13.16 4.83 -0.74
N VAL A 12 11.94 4.48 -0.37
CA VAL A 12 10.76 4.69 -1.22
C VAL A 12 10.01 5.91 -0.71
N ARG A 13 9.74 6.86 -1.60
CA ARG A 13 9.07 8.11 -1.23
C ARG A 13 7.99 8.41 -2.25
N PHE A 14 6.87 8.94 -1.77
CA PHE A 14 5.74 9.23 -2.64
C PHE A 14 5.02 10.49 -2.20
N GLU A 15 4.19 11.01 -3.10
CA GLU A 15 3.32 12.15 -2.85
C GLU A 15 1.93 11.83 -3.36
N ILE A 16 0.91 12.17 -2.58
CA ILE A 16 -0.49 12.01 -2.94
C ILE A 16 -1.10 13.39 -3.00
N GLU A 17 -1.67 13.76 -4.16
CA GLU A 17 -2.32 15.05 -4.31
C GLU A 17 -3.57 15.15 -3.44
N ARG A 18 -4.37 14.08 -3.44
CA ARG A 18 -5.55 13.99 -2.57
C ARG A 18 -6.04 12.55 -2.50
N ALA A 19 -6.72 12.24 -1.42
CA ALA A 19 -7.33 10.93 -1.23
C ALA A 19 -8.79 10.94 -1.71
N ASN A 20 -9.33 9.75 -1.99
CA ASN A 20 -10.70 9.57 -2.44
C ASN A 20 -11.71 9.50 -1.29
N GLY A 21 -11.31 9.85 -0.10
CA GLY A 21 -12.21 9.80 1.04
C GLY A 21 -11.44 9.51 2.33
N PRO A 22 -12.14 9.23 3.42
CA PRO A 22 -11.49 8.91 4.68
C PRO A 22 -10.78 7.55 4.60
N SER A 23 -9.87 7.32 5.53
CA SER A 23 -9.23 6.01 5.63
C SER A 23 -10.24 4.94 6.03
N GLU A 24 -9.99 3.71 5.63
CA GLU A 24 -10.82 2.57 5.93
C GLU A 24 -10.00 1.50 6.63
N ILE A 25 -10.68 0.66 7.40
CA ILE A 25 -10.05 -0.46 8.09
C ILE A 25 -10.63 -1.75 7.51
N CYS A 26 -9.75 -2.61 6.99
CA CYS A 26 -10.14 -3.87 6.41
C CYS A 26 -9.76 -5.01 7.33
N HIS A 27 -10.74 -5.85 7.70
CA HIS A 27 -10.56 -6.97 8.62
C HIS A 27 -10.54 -8.33 7.92
N CYS A 28 -10.53 -8.40 6.60
CA CYS A 28 -10.54 -9.69 5.92
C CYS A 28 -9.25 -10.47 6.20
N VAL A 29 -9.31 -11.78 5.99
CA VAL A 29 -8.17 -12.66 6.26
C VAL A 29 -6.93 -12.22 5.48
N ARG A 30 -7.12 -11.80 4.23
CA ARG A 30 -6.02 -11.33 3.40
C ARG A 30 -5.34 -10.10 3.99
N CYS A 31 -6.12 -9.15 4.48
CA CYS A 31 -5.58 -7.95 5.10
C CYS A 31 -4.88 -8.27 6.40
N GLN A 32 -5.42 -9.19 7.18
CA GLN A 32 -4.79 -9.62 8.42
C GLN A 32 -3.44 -10.28 8.17
N LYS A 33 -3.37 -11.16 7.19
CA LYS A 33 -2.12 -11.83 6.84
C LYS A 33 -1.09 -10.87 6.26
N LYS A 34 -1.54 -9.94 5.44
CA LYS A 34 -0.65 -8.97 4.81
C LYS A 34 -0.04 -8.02 5.84
N SER A 35 -0.81 -7.54 6.78
CA SER A 35 -0.35 -6.57 7.77
C SER A 35 0.30 -7.22 8.98
N GLY A 36 0.00 -8.49 9.26
CA GLY A 36 0.42 -9.13 10.49
C GLY A 36 -0.33 -8.63 11.72
N ALA A 37 -1.49 -7.99 11.51
CA ALA A 37 -2.30 -7.42 12.57
C ALA A 37 -3.74 -7.88 12.40
N SER A 38 -4.63 -7.46 13.29
CA SER A 38 -6.05 -7.83 13.21
C SER A 38 -6.78 -7.13 12.06
N ALA A 39 -6.20 -6.07 11.52
CA ALA A 39 -6.80 -5.31 10.43
C ALA A 39 -5.73 -4.52 9.69
N LEU A 40 -6.07 -4.04 8.50
CA LEU A 40 -5.22 -3.15 7.71
C LEU A 40 -5.95 -1.83 7.51
N GLU A 41 -5.32 -0.73 7.91
CA GLU A 41 -5.84 0.60 7.62
C GLU A 41 -5.37 1.03 6.24
N MET A 42 -6.29 1.55 5.43
CA MET A 42 -5.98 1.94 4.07
C MET A 42 -6.73 3.19 3.67
N ILE A 43 -6.22 3.86 2.66
CA ILE A 43 -6.86 5.01 2.07
C ILE A 43 -6.84 4.86 0.56
N ALA A 44 -7.96 5.13 -0.09
CA ALA A 44 -8.07 5.01 -1.53
C ALA A 44 -7.57 6.27 -2.22
N VAL A 45 -6.79 6.09 -3.28
CA VAL A 45 -6.24 7.19 -4.07
C VAL A 45 -6.33 6.83 -5.54
N GLU A 46 -6.82 7.75 -6.35
CA GLU A 46 -6.78 7.54 -7.79
C GLU A 46 -5.34 7.59 -8.29
N THR A 47 -5.00 6.74 -9.25
CA THR A 47 -3.63 6.65 -9.76
C THR A 47 -3.09 8.00 -10.24
N LYS A 48 -3.95 8.82 -10.85
CA LYS A 48 -3.53 10.13 -11.35
C LYS A 48 -3.12 11.10 -10.25
N HIS A 49 -3.50 10.82 -9.01
CA HIS A 49 -3.16 11.66 -7.86
C HIS A 49 -2.01 11.09 -7.03
N TYR A 50 -1.44 9.98 -7.46
CA TYR A 50 -0.34 9.31 -6.78
C TYR A 50 0.93 9.48 -7.58
N HIS A 51 1.99 9.97 -6.94
CA HIS A 51 3.27 10.19 -7.60
C HIS A 51 4.39 9.54 -6.80
N LEU A 52 5.09 8.61 -7.44
CA LEU A 52 6.28 8.01 -6.83
C LEU A 52 7.46 8.95 -7.03
N LEU A 53 8.05 9.41 -5.95
CA LEU A 53 9.13 10.39 -6.01
C LEU A 53 10.52 9.76 -6.04
N ALA A 54 10.69 8.60 -5.39
CA ALA A 54 11.99 7.94 -5.34
C ALA A 54 11.80 6.47 -4.96
N GLY A 55 12.79 5.64 -5.28
CA GLY A 55 12.84 4.27 -4.80
C GLY A 55 12.12 3.26 -5.68
N GLU A 56 11.81 3.60 -6.92
CA GLU A 56 11.13 2.67 -7.83
C GLU A 56 11.84 1.32 -7.88
N GLN A 57 13.18 1.33 -7.90
CA GLN A 57 13.96 0.11 -7.99
C GLN A 57 13.92 -0.74 -6.71
N LEU A 58 13.45 -0.18 -5.60
CA LEU A 58 13.30 -0.90 -4.34
C LEU A 58 11.94 -1.57 -4.21
N ILE A 59 10.96 -1.17 -5.01
CA ILE A 59 9.61 -1.69 -4.92
C ILE A 59 9.56 -3.09 -5.48
N GLN A 60 9.05 -4.01 -4.68
CA GLN A 60 8.77 -5.36 -5.10
C GLN A 60 7.28 -5.62 -5.05
N SER A 61 6.83 -6.60 -5.80
CA SER A 61 5.42 -6.92 -5.87
C SER A 61 5.18 -8.39 -5.58
N TYR A 62 4.00 -8.66 -5.09
CA TYR A 62 3.52 -10.01 -4.84
C TYR A 62 2.08 -10.11 -5.30
N GLU A 63 1.80 -11.05 -6.19
CA GLU A 63 0.44 -11.29 -6.64
C GLU A 63 -0.26 -12.16 -5.61
N ALA A 64 -1.19 -11.57 -4.87
CA ALA A 64 -1.86 -12.27 -3.79
C ALA A 64 -2.86 -13.28 -4.33
N PRO A 65 -2.93 -14.48 -3.74
CA PRO A 65 -3.94 -15.45 -4.15
C PRO A 65 -5.33 -14.99 -3.75
N ILE A 66 -6.32 -15.62 -4.37
CA ILE A 66 -7.72 -15.39 -4.02
C ILE A 66 -7.99 -16.08 -2.69
N LEU A 67 -8.42 -15.29 -1.69
CA LEU A 67 -8.82 -15.81 -0.38
C LEU A 67 -10.25 -15.36 -0.12
N ASN A 68 -11.11 -16.27 0.29
CA ASN A 68 -12.51 -15.94 0.62
C ASN A 68 -13.25 -15.24 -0.53
N ASN A 69 -12.95 -15.63 -1.76
CA ASN A 69 -13.55 -15.10 -2.97
C ASN A 69 -13.30 -13.62 -3.29
N PRO A 70 -12.40 -12.89 -2.66
CA PRO A 70 -12.05 -11.59 -3.22
C PRO A 70 -11.23 -11.78 -4.49
N PRO A 71 -11.27 -10.83 -5.44
CA PRO A 71 -10.42 -10.93 -6.62
C PRO A 71 -8.95 -10.90 -6.24
N ALA A 72 -8.11 -11.55 -7.04
CA ALA A 72 -6.67 -11.47 -6.86
C ALA A 72 -6.19 -10.03 -7.05
N TYR A 73 -5.14 -9.66 -6.35
CA TYR A 73 -4.56 -8.34 -6.49
C TYR A 73 -3.05 -8.41 -6.30
N THR A 74 -2.36 -7.37 -6.77
CA THR A 74 -0.91 -7.26 -6.61
C THR A 74 -0.61 -6.34 -5.45
N ALA A 75 0.17 -6.82 -4.49
CA ALA A 75 0.63 -6.02 -3.37
C ALA A 75 2.04 -5.52 -3.66
N TYR A 76 2.33 -4.29 -3.29
CA TYR A 76 3.64 -3.68 -3.48
C TYR A 76 4.24 -3.34 -2.13
N PHE A 77 5.56 -3.46 -2.02
CA PHE A 77 6.25 -3.20 -0.77
C PHE A 77 7.71 -2.85 -1.05
N CYS A 78 8.35 -2.20 -0.08
CA CYS A 78 9.79 -1.91 -0.17
C CYS A 78 10.57 -3.21 0.06
N GLY A 79 11.38 -3.60 -0.92
CA GLY A 79 12.17 -4.83 -0.83
C GLY A 79 13.32 -4.74 0.17
N ARG A 80 13.63 -3.52 0.65
CA ARG A 80 14.73 -3.31 1.59
C ARG A 80 14.26 -3.34 3.04
N CYS A 81 13.13 -2.73 3.36
CA CYS A 81 12.63 -2.69 4.73
C CYS A 81 11.29 -3.40 4.95
N GLY A 82 10.63 -3.81 3.88
CA GLY A 82 9.38 -4.57 3.97
C GLY A 82 8.12 -3.72 4.15
N THR A 83 8.21 -2.41 4.20
CA THR A 83 7.03 -1.55 4.36
C THR A 83 6.11 -1.66 3.16
N GLU A 84 4.84 -1.88 3.40
CA GLU A 84 3.80 -2.01 2.39
C GLU A 84 3.25 -0.70 1.91
#